data_f4f1e29814a98dc87101164e4a6284cf
#
_entry.id   f4f1e29814a98dc87101164e4a6284cf
#
_cell.length_a   1.000
_cell.length_b   1.000
_cell.length_c   1.000
_cell.angle_alpha   90.00
_cell.angle_beta   90.00
_cell.angle_gamma   90.00
#
_symmetry.space_group_name_H-M   'P 1'
#
loop_
_entity.id
_entity.type
_entity.pdbx_description
1 polymer ?
#
loop_
_entity_poly.entity_id
_entity_poly.type
_entity_poly.pdbx_seq_one_letter_code
_entity_poly.pdbx_strand_id
1 'polypeptide(L)'
;MREFEADGRSIQAEPGETILEALRREGIHVPTLCHMEGLPPTGACRLCVVEVEGVPGLVPACSYPAAEGMKVRTRTPRVLQARRTIVELLLSSHPDDCLYCARSGRCDLQKLATDLGIRQRPYRGVQPRQELDVSSPSIIRDPSKCILCGRCVRMCEEIQGVSAIDFIGRGSRTYVGAAFGSGLNLSSCVNCGQCLLVCPTGALSEHSSLDAVVAALGDPTKTVVVQHAPAVSVSLAEEAGLKPGTDVDGQMVAALRRLGFNYVFDTSFTADLTIMEEGSELVERVTKGGVLPMLTSCSPGWIKFVEQFYPDFIPNLSTCKSPQQMMGAIIKSFWAERQGLDPARIVSVSIMPCTAKKFECTRPEMAPAHVPDVDYVLTTRELGQMLRMFGVDLAAMEPQAADTPFGERSSAGKIFGASGGVMEAALRSAHFLITGREIEHVRIQALRGFKGIKEFHVEIDGLEVGAAAASGLANARTLLDQVRAGRRDLQFIEIMTCPGGCINGGGQPIGADLKAVRARME
;
A
#
# COMPACT_ATOMS: atom_id res chain seq x y z
N MET A 1 2.95 -12.68 33.27
CA MET A 1 2.24 -11.40 33.02
C MET A 1 2.57 -10.47 34.16
N ARG A 2 2.61 -9.18 33.94
CA ARG A 2 2.81 -8.13 34.96
C ARG A 2 1.51 -7.35 35.10
N GLU A 3 1.11 -7.04 36.34
CA GLU A 3 -0.09 -6.28 36.60
C GLU A 3 0.27 -4.86 37.02
N PHE A 4 -0.37 -3.85 36.40
CA PHE A 4 -0.21 -2.45 36.76
C PHE A 4 -1.55 -1.69 36.67
N GLU A 5 -1.64 -0.54 37.32
CA GLU A 5 -2.83 0.30 37.28
C GLU A 5 -2.66 1.43 36.26
N ALA A 6 -3.69 1.66 35.43
CA ALA A 6 -3.75 2.83 34.55
C ALA A 6 -5.11 3.54 34.68
N ASP A 7 -5.11 4.80 35.09
CA ASP A 7 -6.29 5.62 35.32
C ASP A 7 -7.38 4.91 36.17
N GLY A 8 -6.94 4.14 37.21
CA GLY A 8 -7.81 3.38 38.10
C GLY A 8 -8.28 2.02 37.57
N ARG A 9 -7.74 1.54 36.44
CA ARG A 9 -8.03 0.20 35.88
C ARG A 9 -6.81 -0.69 36.05
N SER A 10 -7.03 -1.97 36.40
CA SER A 10 -5.97 -2.98 36.36
C SER A 10 -5.70 -3.39 34.91
N ILE A 11 -4.44 -3.38 34.52
CA ILE A 11 -3.94 -3.69 33.19
C ILE A 11 -2.92 -4.81 33.30
N GLN A 12 -3.07 -5.83 32.47
CA GLN A 12 -2.10 -6.92 32.34
C GLN A 12 -1.10 -6.56 31.23
N ALA A 13 0.19 -6.70 31.48
CA ALA A 13 1.25 -6.52 30.50
C ALA A 13 2.06 -7.80 30.32
N GLU A 14 2.47 -8.07 29.08
CA GLU A 14 3.39 -9.14 28.77
C GLU A 14 4.84 -8.77 29.17
N PRO A 15 5.73 -9.75 29.38
CA PRO A 15 7.14 -9.48 29.65
C PRO A 15 7.78 -8.69 28.49
N GLY A 16 8.35 -7.51 28.80
CA GLY A 16 9.00 -6.65 27.79
C GLY A 16 8.06 -5.69 27.08
N GLU A 17 6.75 -5.79 27.29
CA GLU A 17 5.76 -4.87 26.71
C GLU A 17 5.90 -3.44 27.28
N THR A 18 5.71 -2.45 26.42
CA THR A 18 5.70 -1.04 26.82
C THR A 18 4.35 -0.63 27.43
N ILE A 19 4.34 0.45 28.21
CA ILE A 19 3.08 1.02 28.71
C ILE A 19 2.09 1.28 27.57
N LEU A 20 2.56 1.81 26.43
CA LEU A 20 1.68 2.13 25.28
C LEU A 20 1.02 0.90 24.69
N GLU A 21 1.79 -0.18 24.49
CA GLU A 21 1.29 -1.43 23.90
C GLU A 21 0.21 -2.05 24.80
N ALA A 22 0.49 -2.19 26.11
CA ALA A 22 -0.48 -2.70 27.07
C ALA A 22 -1.77 -1.86 27.12
N LEU A 23 -1.65 -0.52 27.16
CA LEU A 23 -2.81 0.39 27.15
C LEU A 23 -3.65 0.27 25.87
N ARG A 24 -3.00 0.16 24.70
CA ARG A 24 -3.72 0.00 23.41
C ARG A 24 -4.49 -1.29 23.34
N ARG A 25 -3.93 -2.39 23.83
CA ARG A 25 -4.60 -3.68 23.86
C ARG A 25 -5.90 -3.61 24.69
N GLU A 26 -5.89 -2.84 25.78
CA GLU A 26 -7.06 -2.62 26.65
C GLU A 26 -7.96 -1.43 26.18
N GLY A 27 -7.73 -0.93 24.95
CA GLY A 27 -8.54 0.15 24.37
C GLY A 27 -8.32 1.54 24.97
N ILE A 28 -7.27 1.73 25.80
CA ILE A 28 -6.93 3.03 26.38
C ILE A 28 -6.08 3.80 25.37
N HIS A 29 -6.66 4.87 24.83
CA HIS A 29 -6.01 5.68 23.82
C HIS A 29 -5.01 6.67 24.41
N VAL A 30 -3.74 6.51 24.03
CA VAL A 30 -2.65 7.47 24.27
C VAL A 30 -2.15 7.97 22.90
N PRO A 31 -2.16 9.29 22.63
CA PRO A 31 -1.82 9.83 21.31
C PRO A 31 -0.34 9.66 20.98
N THR A 32 -0.06 9.38 19.70
CA THR A 32 1.32 9.23 19.17
C THR A 32 1.41 9.82 17.76
N LEU A 33 2.60 10.31 17.37
CA LEU A 33 2.89 10.74 15.99
C LEU A 33 4.07 9.99 15.36
N CYS A 34 4.98 9.43 16.16
CA CYS A 34 6.16 8.73 15.64
C CYS A 34 6.11 7.20 15.81
N HIS A 35 5.23 6.69 16.68
CA HIS A 35 5.13 5.25 16.95
C HIS A 35 4.58 4.50 15.72
N MET A 36 5.17 3.36 15.43
CA MET A 36 4.71 2.39 14.42
C MET A 36 4.60 1.03 15.09
N GLU A 37 3.46 0.39 14.87
CA GLU A 37 3.21 -0.97 15.37
C GLU A 37 4.16 -1.96 14.71
N GLY A 38 4.70 -2.89 15.50
CA GLY A 38 5.65 -3.90 15.03
C GLY A 38 7.09 -3.42 14.84
N LEU A 39 7.38 -2.14 15.11
CA LEU A 39 8.74 -1.60 15.08
C LEU A 39 9.15 -1.05 16.45
N PRO A 40 10.44 -1.14 16.84
CA PRO A 40 10.94 -0.56 18.09
C PRO A 40 10.60 0.93 18.18
N PRO A 41 10.27 1.46 19.35
CA PRO A 41 9.89 2.86 19.50
C PRO A 41 11.08 3.81 19.34
N THR A 42 10.88 4.94 18.63
CA THR A 42 11.89 6.00 18.50
C THR A 42 11.82 7.05 19.61
N GLY A 43 10.68 7.19 20.27
CA GLY A 43 10.46 8.21 21.30
C GLY A 43 10.57 9.67 20.82
N ALA A 44 10.61 9.93 19.51
CA ALA A 44 10.97 11.22 18.92
C ALA A 44 9.92 12.32 19.17
N CYS A 45 8.63 12.04 19.01
CA CYS A 45 7.59 13.07 19.09
C CYS A 45 7.22 13.47 20.51
N ARG A 46 7.50 12.67 21.51
CA ARG A 46 7.21 12.86 22.95
C ARG A 46 5.72 13.05 23.28
N LEU A 47 4.81 12.85 22.35
CA LEU A 47 3.38 13.08 22.55
C LEU A 47 2.71 12.05 23.47
N CYS A 48 3.26 10.83 23.52
CA CYS A 48 2.75 9.71 24.32
C CYS A 48 3.12 9.81 25.81
N VAL A 49 3.52 10.98 26.31
CA VAL A 49 3.91 11.16 27.73
C VAL A 49 2.76 10.84 28.69
N VAL A 50 3.11 10.18 29.78
CA VAL A 50 2.24 9.81 30.89
C VAL A 50 2.94 10.09 32.23
N GLU A 51 2.18 10.19 33.32
CA GLU A 51 2.72 10.19 34.67
C GLU A 51 2.80 8.79 35.23
N VAL A 52 3.89 8.48 35.91
CA VAL A 52 4.09 7.23 36.64
C VAL A 52 4.35 7.61 38.10
N GLU A 53 3.59 7.03 39.04
CA GLU A 53 3.74 7.31 40.46
C GLU A 53 5.17 6.98 40.93
N GLY A 54 5.79 7.86 41.70
CA GLY A 54 7.18 7.72 42.15
C GLY A 54 8.24 8.15 41.11
N VAL A 55 7.86 8.51 39.86
CA VAL A 55 8.78 9.04 38.86
C VAL A 55 8.61 10.56 38.75
N PRO A 56 9.66 11.37 38.97
CA PRO A 56 9.51 12.82 39.03
C PRO A 56 9.16 13.51 37.72
N GLY A 57 9.40 12.85 36.57
CA GLY A 57 9.16 13.37 35.21
C GLY A 57 8.00 12.68 34.50
N LEU A 58 7.56 13.27 33.36
CA LEU A 58 6.70 12.57 32.43
C LEU A 58 7.53 11.59 31.60
N VAL A 59 7.05 10.35 31.45
CA VAL A 59 7.73 9.29 30.69
C VAL A 59 7.02 9.04 29.35
N PRO A 60 7.74 8.71 28.25
CA PRO A 60 7.13 8.35 26.99
C PRO A 60 6.60 6.92 27.03
N ALA A 61 5.29 6.74 27.05
CA ALA A 61 4.65 5.42 27.16
C ALA A 61 5.10 4.43 26.07
N CYS A 62 5.47 4.90 24.87
CA CYS A 62 5.89 4.04 23.77
C CYS A 62 7.25 3.35 23.98
N SER A 63 8.10 3.85 24.89
CA SER A 63 9.44 3.31 25.14
C SER A 63 9.70 2.99 26.62
N TYR A 64 8.72 3.19 27.46
CA TYR A 64 8.85 2.90 28.89
C TYR A 64 8.24 1.51 29.17
N PRO A 65 9.04 0.55 29.69
CA PRO A 65 8.55 -0.79 29.97
C PRO A 65 7.48 -0.79 31.06
N ALA A 66 6.43 -1.57 30.88
CA ALA A 66 5.45 -1.82 31.93
C ALA A 66 6.08 -2.67 33.04
N ALA A 67 5.86 -2.31 34.31
CA ALA A 67 6.39 -2.99 35.47
C ALA A 67 5.29 -3.31 36.49
N GLU A 68 5.51 -4.37 37.28
CA GLU A 68 4.60 -4.83 38.31
C GLU A 68 4.28 -3.74 39.32
N GLY A 69 3.01 -3.57 39.68
CA GLY A 69 2.53 -2.62 40.68
C GLY A 69 2.64 -1.14 40.29
N MET A 70 3.04 -0.82 39.04
CA MET A 70 3.15 0.54 38.55
C MET A 70 1.77 1.21 38.54
N LYS A 71 1.72 2.51 38.84
CA LYS A 71 0.51 3.31 38.69
C LYS A 71 0.73 4.41 37.64
N VAL A 72 -0.02 4.33 36.56
CA VAL A 72 0.09 5.20 35.39
C VAL A 72 -1.14 6.10 35.32
N ARG A 73 -0.92 7.39 35.04
CA ARG A 73 -1.98 8.35 34.77
C ARG A 73 -1.79 8.98 33.41
N THR A 74 -2.81 8.82 32.54
CA THR A 74 -2.70 9.20 31.14
C THR A 74 -3.30 10.57 30.82
N ARG A 75 -4.09 11.16 31.73
CA ARG A 75 -4.91 12.37 31.47
C ARG A 75 -4.89 13.39 32.60
N THR A 76 -3.77 13.54 33.34
CA THR A 76 -3.65 14.59 34.33
C THR A 76 -3.52 15.97 33.66
N PRO A 77 -3.83 17.09 34.39
CA PRO A 77 -3.59 18.44 33.87
C PRO A 77 -2.15 18.64 33.37
N ARG A 78 -1.17 18.06 34.07
CA ARG A 78 0.26 18.13 33.71
C ARG A 78 0.54 17.42 32.40
N VAL A 79 -0.02 16.22 32.20
CA VAL A 79 0.09 15.45 30.95
C VAL A 79 -0.56 16.19 29.79
N LEU A 80 -1.78 16.71 29.97
CA LEU A 80 -2.50 17.45 28.94
C LEU A 80 -1.78 18.75 28.56
N GLN A 81 -1.25 19.48 29.51
CA GLN A 81 -0.47 20.70 29.26
C GLN A 81 0.82 20.37 28.47
N ALA A 82 1.53 19.31 28.83
CA ALA A 82 2.74 18.87 28.09
C ALA A 82 2.41 18.51 26.65
N ARG A 83 1.36 17.72 26.41
CA ARG A 83 0.90 17.36 25.06
C ARG A 83 0.49 18.57 24.24
N ARG A 84 -0.23 19.52 24.86
CA ARG A 84 -0.62 20.78 24.23
C ARG A 84 0.62 21.57 23.78
N THR A 85 1.59 21.75 24.64
CA THR A 85 2.84 22.47 24.33
C THR A 85 3.60 21.77 23.19
N ILE A 86 3.68 20.44 23.20
CA ILE A 86 4.32 19.66 22.11
C ILE A 86 3.63 19.92 20.76
N VAL A 87 2.30 19.88 20.73
CA VAL A 87 1.56 20.13 19.48
C VAL A 87 1.68 21.59 19.04
N GLU A 88 1.66 22.56 19.96
CA GLU A 88 1.91 23.97 19.67
C GLU A 88 3.31 24.20 19.07
N LEU A 89 4.34 23.50 19.57
CA LEU A 89 5.70 23.52 19.01
C LEU A 89 5.75 22.90 17.62
N LEU A 90 5.07 21.78 17.36
CA LEU A 90 4.97 21.19 16.02
C LEU A 90 4.28 22.14 15.03
N LEU A 91 3.20 22.79 15.48
CA LEU A 91 2.47 23.76 14.67
C LEU A 91 3.29 25.03 14.39
N SER A 92 4.25 25.38 15.26
CA SER A 92 5.07 26.59 15.10
C SER A 92 5.86 26.61 13.78
N SER A 93 6.28 25.44 13.31
CA SER A 93 7.02 25.25 12.04
C SER A 93 6.16 24.71 10.89
N HIS A 94 4.87 24.48 11.12
CA HIS A 94 3.94 23.91 10.12
C HIS A 94 3.16 25.03 9.40
N PRO A 95 2.90 24.94 8.06
CA PRO A 95 2.12 25.95 7.37
C PRO A 95 0.64 25.97 7.77
N ASP A 96 -0.04 27.12 7.56
CA ASP A 96 -1.47 27.31 7.86
C ASP A 96 -2.36 27.09 6.63
N ASP A 97 -1.99 26.17 5.75
CA ASP A 97 -2.66 25.91 4.48
C ASP A 97 -3.61 24.71 4.50
N CYS A 98 -4.16 24.38 5.66
CA CYS A 98 -5.01 23.18 5.84
C CYS A 98 -6.14 23.06 4.82
N LEU A 99 -6.74 24.18 4.38
CA LEU A 99 -7.81 24.16 3.37
C LEU A 99 -7.36 23.65 2.01
N TYR A 100 -6.08 23.85 1.66
CA TYR A 100 -5.49 23.42 0.39
C TYR A 100 -4.64 22.15 0.53
N CYS A 101 -4.58 21.59 1.73
CA CYS A 101 -3.77 20.42 2.02
C CYS A 101 -4.48 19.12 1.59
N ALA A 102 -3.78 18.25 0.88
CA ALA A 102 -4.30 16.94 0.47
C ALA A 102 -4.73 16.04 1.65
N ARG A 103 -4.28 16.37 2.90
CA ARG A 103 -4.63 15.65 4.13
C ARG A 103 -5.67 16.36 4.99
N SER A 104 -6.31 17.43 4.49
CA SER A 104 -7.36 18.13 5.24
C SER A 104 -8.46 17.16 5.68
N GLY A 105 -8.87 17.24 6.94
CA GLY A 105 -9.84 16.33 7.57
C GLY A 105 -9.32 14.92 7.92
N ARG A 106 -8.12 14.54 7.45
CA ARG A 106 -7.49 13.22 7.71
C ARG A 106 -6.05 13.36 8.22
N CYS A 107 -5.69 14.50 8.79
CA CYS A 107 -4.37 14.80 9.32
C CYS A 107 -4.33 14.57 10.84
N ASP A 108 -3.40 13.71 11.30
CA ASP A 108 -3.25 13.42 12.73
C ASP A 108 -2.88 14.69 13.54
N LEU A 109 -2.06 15.58 12.96
CA LEU A 109 -1.68 16.83 13.61
C LEU A 109 -2.88 17.79 13.75
N GLN A 110 -3.71 17.90 12.71
CA GLN A 110 -4.94 18.70 12.74
C GLN A 110 -5.93 18.17 13.78
N LYS A 111 -6.13 16.85 13.82
CA LYS A 111 -6.97 16.19 14.81
C LYS A 111 -6.47 16.48 16.24
N LEU A 112 -5.18 16.31 16.51
CA LEU A 112 -4.59 16.58 17.81
C LEU A 112 -4.72 18.04 18.24
N ALA A 113 -4.56 18.99 17.31
CA ALA A 113 -4.78 20.41 17.59
C ALA A 113 -6.23 20.68 18.01
N THR A 114 -7.18 20.03 17.35
CA THR A 114 -8.61 20.13 17.68
C THR A 114 -8.91 19.49 19.02
N ASP A 115 -8.45 18.26 19.27
CA ASP A 115 -8.69 17.50 20.51
C ASP A 115 -8.10 18.20 21.74
N LEU A 116 -6.96 18.90 21.59
CA LEU A 116 -6.31 19.66 22.66
C LEU A 116 -6.78 21.13 22.76
N GLY A 117 -7.78 21.53 21.98
CA GLY A 117 -8.35 22.88 22.04
C GLY A 117 -7.37 23.99 21.63
N ILE A 118 -6.41 23.71 20.76
CA ILE A 118 -5.43 24.70 20.29
C ILE A 118 -6.11 25.58 19.24
N ARG A 119 -6.14 26.91 19.50
CA ARG A 119 -6.76 27.91 18.61
C ARG A 119 -5.81 29.06 18.26
N GLN A 120 -4.61 29.06 18.83
CA GLN A 120 -3.59 30.09 18.62
C GLN A 120 -2.22 29.43 18.48
N ARG A 121 -1.29 30.10 17.85
CA ARG A 121 0.12 29.70 17.74
C ARG A 121 0.98 30.60 18.61
N PRO A 122 1.23 30.22 19.86
CA PRO A 122 2.02 31.05 20.78
C PRO A 122 3.51 31.08 20.40
N TYR A 123 3.98 30.09 19.67
CA TYR A 123 5.38 29.97 19.26
C TYR A 123 5.54 30.21 17.74
N ARG A 124 6.68 30.84 17.39
CA ARG A 124 7.10 30.97 15.98
C ARG A 124 8.33 30.09 15.75
N GLY A 125 8.22 29.12 14.89
CA GLY A 125 9.29 28.23 14.47
C GLY A 125 9.89 28.63 13.13
N VAL A 126 10.93 27.90 12.75
CA VAL A 126 11.57 28.03 11.43
C VAL A 126 10.84 27.10 10.45
N GLN A 127 10.35 27.68 9.36
CA GLN A 127 9.78 26.84 8.29
C GLN A 127 10.89 26.28 7.40
N PRO A 128 10.82 24.98 7.01
CA PRO A 128 11.72 24.41 6.03
C PRO A 128 11.68 25.17 4.72
N ARG A 129 12.85 25.39 4.10
CA ARG A 129 12.99 26.11 2.81
C ARG A 129 13.15 25.18 1.61
N GLN A 130 12.92 23.87 1.79
CA GLN A 130 13.01 22.91 0.69
C GLN A 130 11.81 23.07 -0.25
N GLU A 131 12.07 22.92 -1.54
CA GLU A 131 11.07 22.97 -2.58
C GLU A 131 10.19 21.71 -2.59
N LEU A 132 9.00 21.87 -3.15
CA LEU A 132 8.07 20.77 -3.41
C LEU A 132 8.71 19.82 -4.45
N ASP A 133 8.83 18.54 -4.10
CA ASP A 133 9.34 17.52 -4.99
C ASP A 133 8.18 16.79 -5.69
N VAL A 134 8.02 17.09 -6.96
CA VAL A 134 7.03 16.49 -7.89
C VAL A 134 7.69 15.59 -8.93
N SER A 135 8.95 15.25 -8.75
CA SER A 135 9.74 14.49 -9.74
C SER A 135 9.28 13.06 -9.95
N SER A 136 8.69 12.44 -8.93
CA SER A 136 8.17 11.08 -9.02
C SER A 136 6.80 11.05 -9.73
N PRO A 137 6.55 10.09 -10.64
CA PRO A 137 5.25 9.93 -11.28
C PRO A 137 4.15 9.47 -10.31
N SER A 138 4.52 9.04 -9.10
CA SER A 138 3.62 8.41 -8.14
C SER A 138 3.44 9.19 -6.85
N ILE A 139 4.47 9.93 -6.41
CA ILE A 139 4.56 10.50 -5.05
C ILE A 139 5.03 11.95 -5.12
N ILE A 140 4.28 12.83 -4.48
CA ILE A 140 4.66 14.22 -4.21
C ILE A 140 5.18 14.31 -2.77
N ARG A 141 6.29 15.03 -2.57
CA ARG A 141 6.86 15.30 -1.27
C ARG A 141 6.90 16.81 -0.99
N ASP A 142 6.20 17.22 0.06
CA ASP A 142 6.16 18.60 0.56
C ASP A 142 6.88 18.69 1.92
N PRO A 143 8.17 19.06 1.94
CA PRO A 143 8.93 19.16 3.18
C PRO A 143 8.40 20.20 4.16
N SER A 144 7.65 21.20 3.70
CA SER A 144 7.07 22.25 4.57
C SER A 144 6.06 21.68 5.56
N LYS A 145 5.40 20.58 5.20
CA LYS A 145 4.38 19.88 6.01
C LYS A 145 4.95 18.75 6.87
N CYS A 146 6.28 18.56 6.84
CA CYS A 146 6.94 17.49 7.57
C CYS A 146 7.17 17.87 9.04
N ILE A 147 6.74 16.98 9.95
CA ILE A 147 6.95 17.12 11.40
C ILE A 147 8.13 16.29 11.92
N LEU A 148 8.97 15.77 11.04
CA LEU A 148 10.18 14.98 11.35
C LEU A 148 9.91 13.76 12.25
N CYS A 149 8.75 13.12 12.12
CA CYS A 149 8.37 11.97 12.95
C CYS A 149 9.11 10.67 12.61
N GLY A 150 9.77 10.58 11.45
CA GLY A 150 10.57 9.44 11.00
C GLY A 150 9.80 8.22 10.50
N ARG A 151 8.46 8.20 10.54
CA ARG A 151 7.68 7.02 10.12
C ARG A 151 7.97 6.60 8.69
N CYS A 152 8.03 7.54 7.74
CA CYS A 152 8.29 7.25 6.33
C CYS A 152 9.71 6.74 6.08
N VAL A 153 10.71 7.26 6.80
CA VAL A 153 12.10 6.80 6.76
C VAL A 153 12.15 5.34 7.18
N ARG A 154 11.64 5.02 8.34
CA ARG A 154 11.62 3.65 8.88
C ARG A 154 10.82 2.67 8.03
N MET A 155 9.68 3.10 7.49
CA MET A 155 8.91 2.29 6.54
C MET A 155 9.74 1.96 5.30
N CYS A 156 10.49 2.94 4.76
CA CYS A 156 11.32 2.76 3.58
C CYS A 156 12.56 1.89 3.86
N GLU A 157 13.15 2.02 5.03
CA GLU A 157 14.37 1.30 5.43
C GLU A 157 14.04 -0.09 5.99
N GLU A 158 13.26 -0.17 7.08
CA GLU A 158 13.09 -1.41 7.85
C GLU A 158 12.10 -2.38 7.21
N ILE A 159 11.01 -1.88 6.59
CA ILE A 159 9.96 -2.71 6.00
C ILE A 159 10.19 -2.93 4.51
N GLN A 160 10.60 -1.88 3.79
CA GLN A 160 10.83 -1.99 2.34
C GLN A 160 12.28 -2.31 1.97
N GLY A 161 13.25 -2.11 2.86
CA GLY A 161 14.67 -2.37 2.58
C GLY A 161 15.23 -1.55 1.42
N VAL A 162 14.65 -0.36 1.15
CA VAL A 162 14.97 0.48 -0.01
C VAL A 162 15.82 1.70 0.37
N SER A 163 15.56 2.29 1.55
CA SER A 163 16.28 3.48 2.08
C SER A 163 16.37 4.64 1.08
N ALA A 164 15.27 4.92 0.35
CA ALA A 164 15.24 5.99 -0.66
C ALA A 164 15.19 7.39 -0.06
N ILE A 165 14.73 7.51 1.18
CA ILE A 165 14.60 8.76 1.94
C ILE A 165 15.14 8.59 3.35
N ASP A 166 15.79 9.64 3.86
CA ASP A 166 16.35 9.68 5.19
C ASP A 166 16.34 11.11 5.74
N PHE A 167 16.73 11.28 7.01
CA PHE A 167 16.98 12.58 7.61
C PHE A 167 18.25 13.21 7.03
N ILE A 168 18.11 14.40 6.46
CA ILE A 168 19.21 15.14 5.84
C ILE A 168 19.44 16.41 6.64
N GLY A 169 20.72 16.76 6.84
CA GLY A 169 21.11 17.91 7.63
C GLY A 169 21.05 17.65 9.14
N ARG A 170 21.05 18.72 9.93
CA ARG A 170 20.98 18.65 11.40
C ARG A 170 20.38 19.92 12.01
N GLY A 171 19.86 19.79 13.23
CA GLY A 171 19.23 20.90 13.95
C GLY A 171 18.02 21.45 13.19
N SER A 172 17.86 22.76 13.14
CA SER A 172 16.76 23.44 12.45
C SER A 172 16.78 23.30 10.91
N ARG A 173 17.86 22.77 10.35
CA ARG A 173 18.01 22.49 8.92
C ARG A 173 17.70 21.04 8.54
N THR A 174 17.28 20.23 9.52
CA THR A 174 16.89 18.83 9.25
C THR A 174 15.63 18.78 8.43
N TYR A 175 15.63 17.93 7.40
CA TYR A 175 14.45 17.59 6.62
C TYR A 175 14.52 16.11 6.20
N VAL A 176 13.40 15.53 5.78
CA VAL A 176 13.36 14.18 5.21
C VAL A 176 13.41 14.31 3.69
N GLY A 177 14.32 13.60 3.03
CA GLY A 177 14.50 13.65 1.59
C GLY A 177 15.37 12.55 1.04
N ALA A 178 15.61 12.56 -0.27
CA ALA A 178 16.57 11.71 -0.93
C ALA A 178 18.00 12.25 -0.76
N ALA A 179 18.98 11.38 -0.92
CA ALA A 179 20.40 11.74 -0.79
C ALA A 179 20.77 12.94 -1.68
N PHE A 180 21.65 13.80 -1.18
CA PHE A 180 22.14 15.00 -1.87
C PHE A 180 21.06 16.03 -2.26
N GLY A 181 19.85 15.93 -1.68
CA GLY A 181 18.73 16.78 -2.05
C GLY A 181 18.16 16.52 -3.46
N SER A 182 18.46 15.36 -4.03
CA SER A 182 17.93 14.95 -5.33
C SER A 182 16.42 14.69 -5.27
N GLY A 183 15.75 14.73 -6.42
CA GLY A 183 14.35 14.32 -6.52
C GLY A 183 14.15 12.82 -6.29
N LEU A 184 12.93 12.43 -5.93
CA LEU A 184 12.58 11.02 -5.72
C LEU A 184 12.80 10.16 -6.97
N ASN A 185 12.66 10.73 -8.17
CA ASN A 185 12.89 10.04 -9.45
C ASN A 185 14.35 9.59 -9.64
N LEU A 186 15.32 10.31 -9.04
CA LEU A 186 16.76 10.00 -9.12
C LEU A 186 17.24 9.15 -7.94
N SER A 187 16.38 8.89 -6.97
CA SER A 187 16.67 8.06 -5.81
C SER A 187 16.36 6.59 -6.08
N SER A 188 16.69 5.73 -5.11
CA SER A 188 16.32 4.30 -5.12
C SER A 188 14.81 4.07 -4.92
N CYS A 189 13.98 5.11 -4.89
CA CYS A 189 12.53 4.99 -4.64
C CYS A 189 11.86 4.07 -5.67
N VAL A 190 11.14 3.06 -5.16
CA VAL A 190 10.39 2.08 -5.96
C VAL A 190 8.92 2.45 -6.16
N ASN A 191 8.53 3.67 -5.83
CA ASN A 191 7.17 4.22 -6.00
C ASN A 191 6.06 3.46 -5.24
N CYS A 192 6.40 2.63 -4.24
CA CYS A 192 5.44 1.75 -3.55
C CYS A 192 4.36 2.47 -2.73
N GLY A 193 4.58 3.74 -2.36
CA GLY A 193 3.63 4.55 -1.59
C GLY A 193 3.40 4.13 -0.13
N GLN A 194 4.14 3.17 0.40
CA GLN A 194 4.00 2.77 1.80
C GLN A 194 4.31 3.93 2.78
N CYS A 195 5.19 4.83 2.39
CA CYS A 195 5.48 6.06 3.14
C CYS A 195 4.27 7.02 3.21
N LEU A 196 3.35 6.99 2.22
CA LEU A 196 2.11 7.77 2.23
C LEU A 196 1.16 7.31 3.33
N LEU A 197 1.02 5.98 3.50
CA LEU A 197 0.10 5.38 4.47
C LEU A 197 0.48 5.72 5.91
N VAL A 198 1.77 5.85 6.18
CA VAL A 198 2.28 6.10 7.54
C VAL A 198 2.55 7.57 7.84
N CYS A 199 2.50 8.46 6.85
CA CYS A 199 2.70 9.89 7.07
C CYS A 199 1.52 10.49 7.87
N PRO A 200 1.74 11.10 9.05
CA PRO A 200 0.66 11.65 9.87
C PRO A 200 0.18 13.03 9.41
N THR A 201 0.87 13.63 8.42
CA THR A 201 0.56 14.96 7.88
C THR A 201 0.50 14.94 6.36
N GLY A 202 0.33 16.09 5.72
CA GLY A 202 0.33 16.25 4.26
C GLY A 202 1.71 16.34 3.60
N ALA A 203 2.78 15.92 4.30
CA ALA A 203 4.13 15.98 3.75
C ALA A 203 4.38 15.01 2.59
N LEU A 204 3.56 13.97 2.47
CA LEU A 204 3.57 13.01 1.38
C LEU A 204 2.15 12.84 0.86
N SER A 205 1.99 12.92 -0.45
CA SER A 205 0.73 12.67 -1.16
C SER A 205 0.98 11.92 -2.46
N GLU A 206 -0.04 11.32 -3.03
CA GLU A 206 0.03 10.78 -4.39
C GLU A 206 0.12 11.89 -5.45
N HIS A 207 0.81 11.59 -6.54
CA HIS A 207 0.76 12.41 -7.75
C HIS A 207 -0.58 12.13 -8.44
N SER A 208 -1.51 13.09 -8.35
CA SER A 208 -2.90 12.89 -8.79
C SER A 208 -3.02 12.83 -10.30
N SER A 209 -3.85 11.90 -10.79
CA SER A 209 -4.27 11.83 -12.19
C SER A 209 -5.75 12.24 -12.37
N LEU A 210 -6.40 12.74 -11.32
CA LEU A 210 -7.83 13.08 -11.33
C LEU A 210 -8.22 14.09 -12.40
N ASP A 211 -7.50 15.21 -12.48
CA ASP A 211 -7.85 16.28 -13.43
C ASP A 211 -7.77 15.81 -14.89
N ALA A 212 -6.76 14.97 -15.20
CA ALA A 212 -6.61 14.40 -16.54
C ALA A 212 -7.75 13.42 -16.87
N VAL A 213 -8.17 12.59 -15.90
CA VAL A 213 -9.30 11.66 -16.09
C VAL A 213 -10.61 12.42 -16.23
N VAL A 214 -10.86 13.46 -15.42
CA VAL A 214 -12.05 14.30 -15.51
C VAL A 214 -12.11 15.02 -16.86
N ALA A 215 -10.98 15.54 -17.35
CA ALA A 215 -10.89 16.16 -18.68
C ALA A 215 -11.20 15.14 -19.80
N ALA A 216 -10.68 13.90 -19.69
CA ALA A 216 -10.95 12.84 -20.66
C ALA A 216 -12.43 12.45 -20.69
N LEU A 217 -13.09 12.35 -19.54
CA LEU A 217 -14.53 12.07 -19.45
C LEU A 217 -15.41 13.19 -20.05
N GLY A 218 -14.91 14.43 -20.04
CA GLY A 218 -15.58 15.57 -20.66
C GLY A 218 -15.37 15.70 -22.17
N ASP A 219 -14.47 14.92 -22.77
CA ASP A 219 -14.16 14.97 -24.21
C ASP A 219 -15.03 13.98 -25.00
N PRO A 220 -16.04 14.46 -25.78
CA PRO A 220 -16.94 13.59 -26.54
C PRO A 220 -16.24 12.84 -27.68
N THR A 221 -15.00 13.17 -28.02
CA THR A 221 -14.23 12.48 -29.07
C THR A 221 -13.49 11.26 -28.56
N LYS A 222 -13.47 11.05 -27.24
CA LYS A 222 -12.78 9.94 -26.58
C LYS A 222 -13.75 8.86 -26.10
N THR A 223 -13.31 7.62 -26.15
CA THR A 223 -13.96 6.50 -25.47
C THR A 223 -13.18 6.22 -24.21
N VAL A 224 -13.73 6.55 -23.06
CA VAL A 224 -13.05 6.38 -21.77
C VAL A 224 -13.46 5.05 -21.15
N VAL A 225 -12.50 4.14 -21.06
CA VAL A 225 -12.67 2.79 -20.51
C VAL A 225 -11.98 2.71 -19.18
N VAL A 226 -12.61 2.08 -18.19
CA VAL A 226 -12.01 1.89 -16.88
C VAL A 226 -11.92 0.41 -16.51
N GLN A 227 -10.80 0.04 -15.88
CA GLN A 227 -10.63 -1.26 -15.22
C GLN A 227 -10.39 -1.03 -13.72
N HIS A 228 -10.87 -1.95 -12.89
CA HIS A 228 -10.67 -1.89 -11.43
C HIS A 228 -10.08 -3.19 -10.87
N ALA A 229 -9.16 -3.05 -9.89
CA ALA A 229 -8.57 -4.20 -9.22
C ALA A 229 -9.49 -4.73 -8.10
N PRO A 230 -9.49 -6.04 -7.82
CA PRO A 230 -10.34 -6.64 -6.80
C PRO A 230 -10.10 -6.10 -5.39
N ALA A 231 -8.85 -5.72 -5.06
CA ALA A 231 -8.54 -5.12 -3.76
C ALA A 231 -9.11 -3.70 -3.57
N VAL A 232 -9.63 -3.06 -4.63
CA VAL A 232 -10.32 -1.77 -4.53
C VAL A 232 -11.74 -1.97 -4.02
N SER A 233 -12.46 -2.99 -4.48
CA SER A 233 -13.86 -3.23 -4.10
C SER A 233 -14.04 -3.45 -2.59
N VAL A 234 -13.06 -4.09 -1.93
CA VAL A 234 -13.10 -4.37 -0.48
C VAL A 234 -12.54 -3.23 0.39
N SER A 235 -12.01 -2.17 -0.21
CA SER A 235 -11.40 -1.04 0.52
C SER A 235 -12.06 0.31 0.23
N LEU A 236 -12.73 0.47 -0.92
CA LEU A 236 -13.42 1.70 -1.30
C LEU A 236 -14.55 2.06 -0.32
N ALA A 237 -15.16 1.06 0.30
CA ALA A 237 -16.18 1.22 1.35
C ALA A 237 -15.72 2.18 2.47
N GLU A 238 -14.44 2.14 2.86
CA GLU A 238 -13.88 3.02 3.89
C GLU A 238 -13.86 4.50 3.48
N GLU A 239 -13.66 4.79 2.18
CA GLU A 239 -13.75 6.15 1.63
C GLU A 239 -15.18 6.70 1.65
N ALA A 240 -16.18 5.82 1.67
CA ALA A 240 -17.60 6.14 1.81
C ALA A 240 -18.09 6.08 3.27
N GLY A 241 -17.20 5.85 4.24
CA GLY A 241 -17.55 5.75 5.66
C GLY A 241 -18.25 4.45 6.05
N LEU A 242 -18.22 3.43 5.20
CA LEU A 242 -18.75 2.09 5.48
C LEU A 242 -17.73 1.25 6.28
N LYS A 243 -18.18 0.09 6.76
CA LYS A 243 -17.31 -0.83 7.52
C LYS A 243 -16.16 -1.33 6.65
N PRO A 244 -14.91 -1.34 7.18
CA PRO A 244 -13.78 -1.94 6.49
C PRO A 244 -14.05 -3.39 6.05
N GLY A 245 -13.60 -3.76 4.85
CA GLY A 245 -13.79 -5.09 4.27
C GLY A 245 -15.18 -5.33 3.66
N THR A 246 -16.09 -4.34 3.68
CA THR A 246 -17.34 -4.45 2.92
C THR A 246 -17.04 -4.49 1.43
N ASP A 247 -17.44 -5.56 0.75
CA ASP A 247 -17.33 -5.66 -0.72
C ASP A 247 -18.40 -4.78 -1.38
N VAL A 248 -17.97 -3.79 -2.13
CA VAL A 248 -18.81 -2.85 -2.88
C VAL A 248 -18.60 -2.95 -4.39
N ASP A 249 -18.20 -4.13 -4.89
CA ASP A 249 -17.88 -4.35 -6.31
C ASP A 249 -18.99 -3.84 -7.24
N GLY A 250 -20.22 -4.35 -7.06
CA GLY A 250 -21.34 -3.96 -7.91
C GLY A 250 -21.71 -2.47 -7.79
N GLN A 251 -21.69 -1.91 -6.58
CA GLN A 251 -21.95 -0.47 -6.35
C GLN A 251 -20.85 0.38 -6.99
N MET A 252 -19.59 -0.06 -6.92
CA MET A 252 -18.46 0.61 -7.56
C MET A 252 -18.62 0.63 -9.08
N VAL A 253 -19.02 -0.48 -9.71
CA VAL A 253 -19.28 -0.56 -11.16
C VAL A 253 -20.40 0.43 -11.55
N ALA A 254 -21.49 0.45 -10.81
CA ALA A 254 -22.59 1.39 -11.04
C ALA A 254 -22.14 2.86 -10.89
N ALA A 255 -21.34 3.14 -9.86
CA ALA A 255 -20.77 4.47 -9.62
C ALA A 255 -19.83 4.91 -10.75
N LEU A 256 -18.99 4.02 -11.27
CA LEU A 256 -18.09 4.31 -12.38
C LEU A 256 -18.87 4.66 -13.66
N ARG A 257 -19.95 3.93 -13.97
CA ARG A 257 -20.83 4.29 -15.09
C ARG A 257 -21.51 5.65 -14.89
N ARG A 258 -21.94 5.94 -13.65
CA ARG A 258 -22.54 7.24 -13.32
C ARG A 258 -21.53 8.41 -13.44
N LEU A 259 -20.25 8.15 -13.22
CA LEU A 259 -19.18 9.13 -13.43
C LEU A 259 -18.91 9.41 -14.93
N GLY A 260 -19.46 8.61 -15.85
CA GLY A 260 -19.36 8.81 -17.29
C GLY A 260 -18.39 7.89 -18.03
N PHE A 261 -17.84 6.87 -17.36
CA PHE A 261 -17.05 5.85 -18.05
C PHE A 261 -17.91 5.05 -19.03
N ASN A 262 -17.45 4.91 -20.27
CA ASN A 262 -18.20 4.22 -21.32
C ASN A 262 -18.26 2.69 -21.09
N TYR A 263 -17.16 2.12 -20.59
CA TYR A 263 -17.06 0.68 -20.27
C TYR A 263 -16.31 0.50 -18.96
N VAL A 264 -16.73 -0.50 -18.19
CA VAL A 264 -16.16 -0.83 -16.87
C VAL A 264 -15.78 -2.30 -16.85
N PHE A 265 -14.48 -2.59 -16.78
CA PHE A 265 -13.93 -3.94 -16.77
C PHE A 265 -13.37 -4.32 -15.39
N ASP A 266 -13.40 -5.61 -15.06
CA ASP A 266 -12.77 -6.17 -13.87
C ASP A 266 -11.39 -6.74 -14.23
N THR A 267 -10.34 -6.19 -13.63
CA THR A 267 -8.95 -6.64 -13.81
C THR A 267 -8.75 -8.10 -13.37
N SER A 268 -9.67 -8.68 -12.58
CA SER A 268 -9.63 -10.11 -12.23
C SER A 268 -9.67 -11.02 -13.45
N PHE A 269 -10.30 -10.60 -14.57
CA PHE A 269 -10.26 -11.32 -15.83
C PHE A 269 -8.82 -11.48 -16.36
N THR A 270 -8.04 -10.40 -16.35
CA THR A 270 -6.64 -10.48 -16.79
C THR A 270 -5.70 -11.02 -15.72
N ALA A 271 -6.12 -11.06 -14.46
CA ALA A 271 -5.42 -11.85 -13.46
C ALA A 271 -5.54 -13.36 -13.76
N ASP A 272 -6.71 -13.84 -14.19
CA ASP A 272 -6.88 -15.22 -14.67
C ASP A 272 -6.00 -15.50 -15.90
N LEU A 273 -5.92 -14.55 -16.84
CA LEU A 273 -5.02 -14.66 -17.99
C LEU A 273 -3.55 -14.72 -17.54
N THR A 274 -3.15 -13.88 -16.60
CA THR A 274 -1.79 -13.92 -16.02
C THR A 274 -1.48 -15.27 -15.39
N ILE A 275 -2.43 -15.90 -14.70
CA ILE A 275 -2.25 -17.23 -14.10
C ILE A 275 -1.98 -18.28 -15.20
N MET A 276 -2.72 -18.22 -16.30
CA MET A 276 -2.54 -19.17 -17.40
C MET A 276 -1.19 -19.00 -18.09
N GLU A 277 -0.77 -17.77 -18.33
CA GLU A 277 0.52 -17.46 -18.96
C GLU A 277 1.70 -17.78 -18.02
N GLU A 278 1.70 -17.26 -16.79
CA GLU A 278 2.76 -17.54 -15.81
C GLU A 278 2.81 -19.02 -15.42
N GLY A 279 1.65 -19.68 -15.28
CA GLY A 279 1.57 -21.12 -15.01
C GLY A 279 2.17 -21.94 -16.14
N SER A 280 1.88 -21.59 -17.40
CA SER A 280 2.44 -22.24 -18.59
C SER A 280 3.96 -22.01 -18.67
N GLU A 281 4.41 -20.78 -18.41
CA GLU A 281 5.84 -20.44 -18.36
C GLU A 281 6.57 -21.22 -17.25
N LEU A 282 5.97 -21.33 -16.05
CA LEU A 282 6.53 -22.11 -14.95
C LEU A 282 6.68 -23.59 -15.35
N VAL A 283 5.63 -24.20 -15.89
CA VAL A 283 5.65 -25.59 -16.36
C VAL A 283 6.75 -25.79 -17.41
N GLU A 284 6.88 -24.89 -18.36
CA GLU A 284 7.94 -24.95 -19.38
C GLU A 284 9.34 -24.87 -18.77
N ARG A 285 9.58 -23.92 -17.85
CA ARG A 285 10.88 -23.75 -17.17
C ARG A 285 11.26 -24.98 -16.35
N VAL A 286 10.30 -25.60 -15.66
CA VAL A 286 10.54 -26.79 -14.82
C VAL A 286 10.74 -28.05 -15.67
N THR A 287 9.94 -28.25 -16.73
CA THR A 287 9.94 -29.51 -17.51
C THR A 287 10.96 -29.53 -18.64
N LYS A 288 11.19 -28.39 -19.31
CA LYS A 288 12.11 -28.29 -20.46
C LYS A 288 13.48 -27.69 -20.12
N GLY A 289 13.65 -27.24 -18.87
CA GLY A 289 14.85 -26.55 -18.42
C GLY A 289 14.80 -25.06 -18.74
N GLY A 290 14.77 -24.24 -17.71
CA GLY A 290 14.79 -22.78 -17.80
C GLY A 290 15.43 -22.17 -16.56
N VAL A 291 15.45 -20.83 -16.49
CA VAL A 291 16.01 -20.11 -15.33
C VAL A 291 15.06 -20.22 -14.15
N LEU A 292 15.53 -20.83 -13.06
CA LEU A 292 14.79 -21.03 -11.82
C LEU A 292 15.54 -20.40 -10.62
N PRO A 293 14.84 -19.97 -9.55
CA PRO A 293 13.38 -19.90 -9.46
C PRO A 293 12.79 -18.88 -10.43
N MET A 294 11.55 -19.12 -10.89
CA MET A 294 10.78 -18.10 -11.59
C MET A 294 10.21 -17.12 -10.59
N LEU A 295 10.35 -15.82 -10.85
CA LEU A 295 9.89 -14.73 -10.00
C LEU A 295 8.69 -14.03 -10.66
N THR A 296 7.64 -13.73 -9.90
CA THR A 296 6.47 -13.01 -10.44
C THR A 296 6.83 -11.61 -10.92
N SER A 297 6.12 -11.09 -11.93
CA SER A 297 6.36 -9.78 -12.55
C SER A 297 5.22 -8.75 -12.34
N CYS A 298 4.13 -9.12 -11.68
CA CYS A 298 2.92 -8.29 -11.59
C CYS A 298 3.03 -7.05 -10.68
N SER A 299 4.07 -6.96 -9.82
CA SER A 299 4.25 -5.88 -8.84
C SER A 299 5.32 -4.88 -9.30
N PRO A 300 4.95 -3.67 -9.80
CA PRO A 300 5.92 -2.75 -10.42
C PRO A 300 6.93 -2.15 -9.44
N GLY A 301 6.59 -2.04 -8.15
CA GLY A 301 7.57 -1.64 -7.13
C GLY A 301 8.65 -2.70 -6.93
N TRP A 302 8.30 -3.98 -7.06
CA TRP A 302 9.23 -5.10 -7.07
C TRP A 302 10.10 -5.09 -8.33
N ILE A 303 9.52 -4.88 -9.51
CA ILE A 303 10.29 -4.82 -10.76
C ILE A 303 11.36 -3.72 -10.66
N LYS A 304 10.99 -2.51 -10.22
CA LYS A 304 11.97 -1.45 -10.02
C LYS A 304 13.02 -1.79 -8.96
N PHE A 305 12.65 -2.55 -7.93
CA PHE A 305 13.58 -3.00 -6.91
C PHE A 305 14.60 -4.00 -7.45
N VAL A 306 14.17 -5.02 -8.21
CA VAL A 306 15.08 -6.01 -8.76
C VAL A 306 16.02 -5.38 -9.79
N GLU A 307 15.53 -4.49 -10.63
CA GLU A 307 16.36 -3.75 -11.61
C GLU A 307 17.49 -2.95 -10.93
N GLN A 308 17.23 -2.41 -9.74
CA GLN A 308 18.22 -1.56 -9.03
C GLN A 308 19.17 -2.35 -8.12
N PHE A 309 18.66 -3.36 -7.41
CA PHE A 309 19.41 -4.02 -6.34
C PHE A 309 19.83 -5.46 -6.67
N TYR A 310 19.13 -6.10 -7.61
CA TYR A 310 19.32 -7.49 -7.97
C TYR A 310 19.24 -7.72 -9.49
N PRO A 311 20.01 -6.97 -10.31
CA PRO A 311 19.93 -7.08 -11.78
C PRO A 311 20.29 -8.46 -12.31
N ASP A 312 21.04 -9.26 -11.55
CA ASP A 312 21.35 -10.65 -11.84
C ASP A 312 20.13 -11.58 -11.81
N PHE A 313 19.03 -11.17 -11.17
CA PHE A 313 17.75 -11.90 -11.15
C PHE A 313 16.75 -11.46 -12.22
N ILE A 314 17.09 -10.51 -13.09
CA ILE A 314 16.19 -10.11 -14.19
C ILE A 314 15.83 -11.30 -15.09
N PRO A 315 16.73 -12.22 -15.44
CA PRO A 315 16.39 -13.42 -16.22
C PRO A 315 15.43 -14.40 -15.52
N ASN A 316 15.30 -14.29 -14.20
CA ASN A 316 14.39 -15.10 -13.40
C ASN A 316 12.95 -14.58 -13.44
N LEU A 317 12.73 -13.30 -13.80
CA LEU A 317 11.40 -12.72 -13.84
C LEU A 317 10.52 -13.47 -14.86
N SER A 318 9.22 -13.57 -14.54
CA SER A 318 8.21 -13.94 -15.53
C SER A 318 8.20 -12.91 -16.66
N THR A 319 7.99 -13.39 -17.89
CA THR A 319 7.92 -12.53 -19.08
C THR A 319 6.57 -11.83 -19.24
N CYS A 320 5.62 -12.15 -18.38
CA CYS A 320 4.26 -11.61 -18.43
C CYS A 320 4.20 -10.12 -18.03
N LYS A 321 3.36 -9.36 -18.75
CA LYS A 321 2.88 -8.06 -18.26
C LYS A 321 2.03 -8.27 -17.00
N SER A 322 1.92 -7.23 -16.18
CA SER A 322 0.97 -7.29 -15.04
C SER A 322 -0.49 -7.33 -15.52
N PRO A 323 -1.44 -7.86 -14.71
CA PRO A 323 -2.87 -7.87 -15.07
C PRO A 323 -3.40 -6.50 -15.53
N GLN A 324 -2.95 -5.39 -14.92
CA GLN A 324 -3.28 -4.04 -15.36
C GLN A 324 -2.86 -3.79 -16.81
N GLN A 325 -1.61 -4.11 -17.15
CA GLN A 325 -1.08 -3.84 -18.47
C GLN A 325 -1.60 -4.86 -19.51
N MET A 326 -1.84 -6.12 -19.11
CA MET A 326 -2.53 -7.08 -19.95
C MET A 326 -3.93 -6.58 -20.35
N MET A 327 -4.73 -6.08 -19.40
CA MET A 327 -6.06 -5.53 -19.70
C MET A 327 -5.95 -4.32 -20.64
N GLY A 328 -5.03 -3.39 -20.37
CA GLY A 328 -4.79 -2.25 -21.23
C GLY A 328 -4.39 -2.63 -22.65
N ALA A 329 -3.46 -3.57 -22.79
CA ALA A 329 -3.03 -4.08 -24.08
C ALA A 329 -4.19 -4.73 -24.87
N ILE A 330 -5.02 -5.54 -24.21
CA ILE A 330 -6.20 -6.18 -24.82
C ILE A 330 -7.24 -5.12 -25.22
N ILE A 331 -7.49 -4.12 -24.40
CA ILE A 331 -8.40 -3.00 -24.70
C ILE A 331 -7.94 -2.25 -25.95
N LYS A 332 -6.66 -1.89 -26.01
CA LYS A 332 -6.08 -1.09 -27.11
C LYS A 332 -5.80 -1.89 -28.39
N SER A 333 -5.93 -3.21 -28.34
CA SER A 333 -5.73 -4.09 -29.51
C SER A 333 -7.01 -4.82 -29.90
N PHE A 334 -7.16 -6.06 -29.47
CA PHE A 334 -8.22 -6.98 -29.86
C PHE A 334 -9.63 -6.44 -29.58
N TRP A 335 -9.86 -5.82 -28.40
CA TRP A 335 -11.17 -5.27 -28.06
C TRP A 335 -11.50 -4.04 -28.91
N ALA A 336 -10.53 -3.13 -29.12
CA ALA A 336 -10.69 -1.97 -29.99
C ALA A 336 -11.05 -2.38 -31.42
N GLU A 337 -10.34 -3.35 -32.00
CA GLU A 337 -10.62 -3.92 -33.32
C GLU A 337 -12.05 -4.50 -33.39
N ARG A 338 -12.44 -5.31 -32.38
CA ARG A 338 -13.76 -5.92 -32.32
C ARG A 338 -14.90 -4.92 -32.21
N GLN A 339 -14.66 -3.77 -31.56
CA GLN A 339 -15.62 -2.65 -31.43
C GLN A 339 -15.56 -1.68 -32.61
N GLY A 340 -14.60 -1.81 -33.52
CA GLY A 340 -14.37 -0.85 -34.60
C GLY A 340 -13.90 0.51 -34.12
N LEU A 341 -13.18 0.57 -32.99
CA LEU A 341 -12.69 1.79 -32.36
C LEU A 341 -11.21 2.01 -32.71
N ASP A 342 -10.84 3.29 -32.91
CA ASP A 342 -9.46 3.69 -33.05
C ASP A 342 -8.76 3.64 -31.66
N PRO A 343 -7.71 2.82 -31.46
CA PRO A 343 -6.97 2.74 -30.20
C PRO A 343 -6.46 4.10 -29.68
N ALA A 344 -6.13 5.03 -30.57
CA ALA A 344 -5.67 6.39 -30.20
C ALA A 344 -6.79 7.26 -29.59
N ARG A 345 -8.05 6.89 -29.81
CA ARG A 345 -9.23 7.57 -29.25
C ARG A 345 -9.70 6.92 -27.95
N ILE A 346 -9.18 5.77 -27.59
CA ILE A 346 -9.50 5.10 -26.33
C ILE A 346 -8.60 5.67 -25.24
N VAL A 347 -9.20 6.12 -24.13
CA VAL A 347 -8.48 6.46 -22.91
C VAL A 347 -8.70 5.30 -21.91
N SER A 348 -7.66 4.53 -21.66
CA SER A 348 -7.68 3.42 -20.71
C SER A 348 -7.29 3.93 -19.32
N VAL A 349 -8.24 3.91 -18.40
CA VAL A 349 -8.06 4.30 -16.99
C VAL A 349 -8.03 3.05 -16.13
N SER A 350 -7.14 3.01 -15.16
CA SER A 350 -7.01 1.90 -14.23
C SER A 350 -7.20 2.38 -12.79
N ILE A 351 -8.05 1.71 -12.02
CA ILE A 351 -8.26 2.00 -10.60
C ILE A 351 -7.57 0.92 -9.78
N MET A 352 -6.51 1.33 -9.07
CA MET A 352 -5.58 0.41 -8.44
C MET A 352 -5.31 0.75 -6.96
N PRO A 353 -5.10 -0.24 -6.11
CA PRO A 353 -4.70 -0.02 -4.72
C PRO A 353 -3.22 0.43 -4.58
N CYS A 354 -2.57 0.75 -5.68
CA CYS A 354 -1.11 0.81 -5.80
C CYS A 354 -0.65 2.10 -6.47
N THR A 355 0.28 2.82 -5.85
CA THR A 355 0.89 4.02 -6.44
C THR A 355 1.97 3.70 -7.48
N ALA A 356 2.67 2.54 -7.35
CA ALA A 356 3.68 2.12 -8.31
C ALA A 356 3.09 1.78 -9.69
N LYS A 357 1.78 1.51 -9.79
CA LYS A 357 1.06 1.35 -11.06
C LYS A 357 1.05 2.64 -11.91
N LYS A 358 1.12 3.81 -11.27
CA LYS A 358 1.34 5.09 -11.98
C LYS A 358 2.71 5.15 -12.66
N PHE A 359 3.75 4.62 -12.03
CA PHE A 359 5.07 4.48 -12.63
C PHE A 359 5.07 3.42 -13.74
N GLU A 360 4.40 2.27 -13.54
CA GLU A 360 4.35 1.20 -14.52
C GLU A 360 3.82 1.67 -15.87
N CYS A 361 2.73 2.45 -15.90
CA CYS A 361 2.14 2.93 -17.16
C CYS A 361 3.03 3.96 -17.89
N THR A 362 4.05 4.54 -17.24
CA THR A 362 5.00 5.46 -17.89
C THR A 362 6.22 4.75 -18.51
N ARG A 363 6.35 3.44 -18.34
CA ARG A 363 7.48 2.67 -18.87
C ARG A 363 7.36 2.54 -20.39
N PRO A 364 8.46 2.73 -21.15
CA PRO A 364 8.44 2.69 -22.62
C PRO A 364 7.88 1.38 -23.20
N GLU A 365 8.18 0.24 -22.56
CA GLU A 365 7.71 -1.10 -22.98
C GLU A 365 6.19 -1.29 -22.79
N MET A 366 5.53 -0.41 -22.06
CA MET A 366 4.06 -0.39 -21.86
C MET A 366 3.34 0.53 -22.85
N ALA A 367 4.04 1.01 -23.88
CA ALA A 367 3.50 1.88 -24.91
C ALA A 367 3.92 1.40 -26.33
N PRO A 368 3.46 0.21 -26.77
CA PRO A 368 3.78 -0.29 -28.10
C PRO A 368 3.28 0.69 -29.16
N ALA A 369 4.11 0.96 -30.18
CA ALA A 369 3.84 1.92 -31.23
C ALA A 369 3.44 3.33 -30.71
N HIS A 370 3.96 3.72 -29.56
CA HIS A 370 3.68 5.00 -28.85
C HIS A 370 2.23 5.16 -28.36
N VAL A 371 1.44 4.09 -28.34
CA VAL A 371 0.10 4.07 -27.73
C VAL A 371 0.20 3.36 -26.38
N PRO A 372 0.01 4.06 -25.24
CA PRO A 372 0.12 3.43 -23.94
C PRO A 372 -0.99 2.41 -23.73
N ASP A 373 -0.67 1.28 -23.13
CA ASP A 373 -1.66 0.28 -22.75
C ASP A 373 -2.66 0.86 -21.73
N VAL A 374 -2.15 1.64 -20.77
CA VAL A 374 -2.94 2.35 -19.77
C VAL A 374 -2.52 3.82 -19.76
N ASP A 375 -3.47 4.72 -19.97
CA ASP A 375 -3.21 6.17 -20.02
C ASP A 375 -3.10 6.78 -18.62
N TYR A 376 -4.00 6.43 -17.72
CA TYR A 376 -4.05 6.98 -16.35
C TYR A 376 -4.33 5.93 -15.30
N VAL A 377 -3.73 6.11 -14.13
CA VAL A 377 -3.99 5.28 -12.95
C VAL A 377 -4.55 6.15 -11.83
N LEU A 378 -5.71 5.80 -11.31
CA LEU A 378 -6.30 6.34 -10.09
C LEU A 378 -6.09 5.36 -8.94
N THR A 379 -5.75 5.88 -7.77
CA THR A 379 -5.73 5.10 -6.53
C THR A 379 -7.15 4.92 -5.96
N THR A 380 -7.33 4.02 -5.01
CA THR A 380 -8.61 3.89 -4.26
C THR A 380 -9.02 5.22 -3.63
N ARG A 381 -8.05 5.98 -3.09
CA ARG A 381 -8.30 7.32 -2.52
C ARG A 381 -8.74 8.35 -3.55
N GLU A 382 -8.11 8.35 -4.72
CA GLU A 382 -8.49 9.25 -5.83
C GLU A 382 -9.90 8.93 -6.33
N LEU A 383 -10.26 7.64 -6.44
CA LEU A 383 -11.65 7.26 -6.76
C LEU A 383 -12.61 7.76 -5.68
N GLY A 384 -12.32 7.55 -4.40
CA GLY A 384 -13.14 8.09 -3.31
C GLY A 384 -13.27 9.62 -3.35
N GLN A 385 -12.21 10.33 -3.73
CA GLN A 385 -12.27 11.78 -3.96
C GLN A 385 -13.15 12.13 -5.16
N MET A 386 -13.02 11.42 -6.27
CA MET A 386 -13.83 11.62 -7.48
C MET A 386 -15.32 11.41 -7.20
N LEU A 387 -15.70 10.37 -6.45
CA LEU A 387 -17.08 10.14 -6.03
C LEU A 387 -17.63 11.33 -5.24
N ARG A 388 -16.86 11.87 -4.29
CA ARG A 388 -17.26 13.08 -3.54
C ARG A 388 -17.39 14.32 -4.41
N MET A 389 -16.46 14.54 -5.37
CA MET A 389 -16.50 15.68 -6.31
C MET A 389 -17.75 15.65 -7.17
N PHE A 390 -18.18 14.48 -7.61
CA PHE A 390 -19.38 14.30 -8.45
C PHE A 390 -20.66 14.07 -7.64
N GLY A 391 -20.60 14.08 -6.32
CA GLY A 391 -21.77 13.87 -5.46
C GLY A 391 -22.38 12.47 -5.58
N VAL A 392 -21.57 11.46 -5.87
CA VAL A 392 -22.02 10.07 -5.99
C VAL A 392 -21.96 9.41 -4.61
N ASP A 393 -23.12 9.02 -4.09
CA ASP A 393 -23.23 8.23 -2.87
C ASP A 393 -23.08 6.74 -3.22
N LEU A 394 -21.93 6.18 -2.89
CA LEU A 394 -21.61 4.78 -3.16
C LEU A 394 -22.59 3.81 -2.47
N ALA A 395 -23.02 4.13 -1.25
CA ALA A 395 -23.91 3.25 -0.47
C ALA A 395 -25.32 3.17 -1.05
N ALA A 396 -25.74 4.20 -1.77
CA ALA A 396 -27.04 4.27 -2.42
C ALA A 396 -27.06 3.73 -3.87
N MET A 397 -25.92 3.29 -4.39
CA MET A 397 -25.85 2.76 -5.76
C MET A 397 -26.44 1.34 -5.83
N GLU A 398 -27.34 1.12 -6.78
CA GLU A 398 -27.82 -0.22 -7.14
C GLU A 398 -26.68 -1.02 -7.81
N PRO A 399 -26.34 -2.22 -7.30
CA PRO A 399 -25.25 -3.02 -7.83
C PRO A 399 -25.41 -3.36 -9.31
N GLN A 400 -24.33 -3.27 -10.09
CA GLN A 400 -24.28 -3.67 -11.49
C GLN A 400 -23.09 -4.60 -11.74
N ALA A 401 -23.20 -5.46 -12.75
CA ALA A 401 -22.07 -6.27 -13.21
C ALA A 401 -21.13 -5.45 -14.08
N ALA A 402 -19.83 -5.74 -13.99
CA ALA A 402 -18.84 -5.21 -14.93
C ALA A 402 -19.09 -5.74 -16.34
N ASP A 403 -18.59 -5.01 -17.35
CA ASP A 403 -18.64 -5.44 -18.72
C ASP A 403 -17.67 -6.61 -18.93
N THR A 404 -18.08 -7.60 -19.72
CA THR A 404 -17.27 -8.78 -20.00
C THR A 404 -16.66 -8.67 -21.39
N PRO A 405 -15.37 -8.33 -21.52
CA PRO A 405 -14.77 -8.11 -22.84
C PRO A 405 -14.65 -9.40 -23.65
N PHE A 406 -14.44 -10.57 -23.01
CA PHE A 406 -14.13 -11.83 -23.68
C PHE A 406 -14.67 -13.07 -22.97
N GLY A 407 -15.49 -12.93 -21.94
CA GLY A 407 -16.05 -14.01 -21.14
C GLY A 407 -16.06 -13.70 -19.65
N GLU A 408 -16.50 -14.67 -18.86
CA GLU A 408 -16.57 -14.54 -17.41
C GLU A 408 -15.20 -14.76 -16.75
N ARG A 409 -14.93 -14.05 -15.67
CA ARG A 409 -13.76 -14.26 -14.82
C ARG A 409 -13.98 -15.43 -13.86
N SER A 410 -12.89 -16.09 -13.46
CA SER A 410 -12.94 -17.05 -12.37
C SER A 410 -12.84 -16.37 -10.98
N SER A 411 -12.97 -17.16 -9.92
CA SER A 411 -12.70 -16.69 -8.56
C SER A 411 -11.20 -16.58 -8.24
N ALA A 412 -10.31 -17.17 -9.04
CA ALA A 412 -8.87 -17.19 -8.81
C ALA A 412 -8.24 -15.80 -8.92
N GLY A 413 -8.70 -14.96 -9.87
CA GLY A 413 -8.22 -13.57 -9.98
C GLY A 413 -8.53 -12.71 -8.75
N LYS A 414 -9.58 -13.01 -7.99
CA LYS A 414 -9.93 -12.26 -6.76
C LYS A 414 -8.91 -12.44 -5.65
N ILE A 415 -8.25 -13.60 -5.54
CA ILE A 415 -7.28 -13.86 -4.47
C ILE A 415 -5.94 -13.14 -4.67
N PHE A 416 -5.68 -12.55 -5.84
CA PHE A 416 -4.47 -11.76 -6.11
C PHE A 416 -4.31 -10.55 -5.19
N GLY A 417 -5.37 -10.11 -4.56
CA GLY A 417 -5.34 -9.01 -3.59
C GLY A 417 -4.51 -9.28 -2.33
N ALA A 418 -4.33 -10.54 -1.96
CA ALA A 418 -3.62 -10.96 -0.75
C ALA A 418 -2.30 -11.66 -1.11
N SER A 419 -1.26 -11.45 -0.28
CA SER A 419 0.02 -12.16 -0.43
C SER A 419 -0.14 -13.67 -0.30
N GLY A 420 0.44 -14.42 -1.21
CA GLY A 420 0.30 -15.86 -1.39
C GLY A 420 -0.81 -16.25 -2.36
N GLY A 421 -1.64 -15.30 -2.82
CA GLY A 421 -2.75 -15.58 -3.73
C GLY A 421 -2.30 -15.90 -5.15
N VAL A 422 -1.27 -15.22 -5.65
CA VAL A 422 -0.68 -15.51 -6.98
C VAL A 422 -0.02 -16.89 -6.95
N MET A 423 0.76 -17.19 -5.90
CA MET A 423 1.42 -18.48 -5.72
C MET A 423 0.39 -19.62 -5.65
N GLU A 424 -0.70 -19.45 -4.89
CA GLU A 424 -1.79 -20.42 -4.81
C GLU A 424 -2.38 -20.70 -6.20
N ALA A 425 -2.71 -19.64 -6.94
CA ALA A 425 -3.31 -19.74 -8.25
C ALA A 425 -2.35 -20.39 -9.27
N ALA A 426 -1.08 -19.98 -9.29
CA ALA A 426 -0.07 -20.53 -10.19
C ALA A 426 0.18 -22.03 -9.94
N LEU A 427 0.29 -22.45 -8.68
CA LEU A 427 0.47 -23.87 -8.34
C LEU A 427 -0.73 -24.74 -8.72
N ARG A 428 -1.95 -24.24 -8.51
CA ARG A 428 -3.17 -24.95 -8.96
C ARG A 428 -3.21 -25.12 -10.46
N SER A 429 -2.89 -24.07 -11.22
CA SER A 429 -2.88 -24.11 -12.67
C SER A 429 -1.75 -24.98 -13.21
N ALA A 430 -0.54 -24.89 -12.64
CA ALA A 430 0.57 -25.76 -13.01
C ALA A 430 0.24 -27.24 -12.78
N HIS A 431 -0.37 -27.58 -11.65
CA HIS A 431 -0.84 -28.94 -11.38
C HIS A 431 -1.84 -29.42 -12.44
N PHE A 432 -2.85 -28.57 -12.75
CA PHE A 432 -3.85 -28.90 -13.77
C PHE A 432 -3.21 -29.07 -15.16
N LEU A 433 -2.29 -28.18 -15.54
CA LEU A 433 -1.61 -28.26 -16.85
C LEU A 433 -0.73 -29.51 -16.99
N ILE A 434 -0.14 -29.99 -15.89
CA ILE A 434 0.71 -31.20 -15.89
C ILE A 434 -0.14 -32.47 -15.83
N THR A 435 -1.14 -32.53 -14.94
CA THR A 435 -1.85 -33.75 -14.58
C THR A 435 -3.22 -33.92 -15.26
N GLY A 436 -3.80 -32.82 -15.79
CA GLY A 436 -5.20 -32.76 -16.25
C GLY A 436 -6.24 -32.86 -15.11
N ARG A 437 -5.83 -32.76 -13.85
CA ARG A 437 -6.70 -32.90 -12.67
C ARG A 437 -6.60 -31.68 -11.79
N GLU A 438 -7.71 -31.30 -11.16
CA GLU A 438 -7.68 -30.27 -10.11
C GLU A 438 -6.98 -30.79 -8.86
N ILE A 439 -6.29 -29.91 -8.14
CA ILE A 439 -5.73 -30.25 -6.81
C ILE A 439 -6.89 -30.44 -5.83
N GLU A 440 -7.13 -31.66 -5.39
CA GLU A 440 -8.03 -31.94 -4.28
C GLU A 440 -7.35 -31.54 -2.96
N HIS A 441 -7.96 -30.59 -2.22
CA HIS A 441 -7.63 -30.26 -0.83
C HIS A 441 -6.18 -29.88 -0.49
N VAL A 442 -5.51 -29.09 -1.32
CA VAL A 442 -4.30 -28.44 -0.84
C VAL A 442 -4.71 -27.42 0.24
N ARG A 443 -4.16 -27.56 1.46
CA ARG A 443 -4.33 -26.58 2.56
C ARG A 443 -3.62 -25.25 2.24
N ILE A 444 -3.85 -24.73 1.03
CA ILE A 444 -3.22 -23.52 0.47
C ILE A 444 -3.79 -22.27 1.16
N GLN A 445 -4.97 -22.34 1.78
CA GLN A 445 -5.52 -21.21 2.56
C GLN A 445 -4.57 -20.69 3.65
N ALA A 446 -3.69 -21.55 4.19
CA ALA A 446 -2.64 -21.14 5.12
C ALA A 446 -1.55 -20.26 4.46
N LEU A 447 -1.49 -20.20 3.14
CA LEU A 447 -0.49 -19.43 2.39
C LEU A 447 -0.88 -17.95 2.26
N ARG A 448 -2.16 -17.59 2.37
CA ARG A 448 -2.61 -16.19 2.35
C ARG A 448 -2.44 -15.53 3.72
N GLY A 449 -2.02 -14.26 3.78
CA GLY A 449 -2.00 -13.47 5.02
C GLY A 449 -0.74 -12.63 5.25
N PHE A 450 -0.56 -12.20 6.50
CA PHE A 450 0.41 -11.18 6.91
C PHE A 450 1.81 -11.71 7.29
N LYS A 451 2.06 -13.01 7.28
CA LYS A 451 3.40 -13.55 7.52
C LYS A 451 4.32 -13.08 6.39
N GLY A 452 5.45 -12.50 6.73
CA GLY A 452 6.35 -11.84 5.78
C GLY A 452 6.90 -12.78 4.70
N ILE A 453 7.32 -13.99 5.08
CA ILE A 453 7.76 -15.07 4.17
C ILE A 453 6.93 -16.31 4.47
N LYS A 454 6.46 -16.97 3.42
CA LYS A 454 5.72 -18.23 3.46
C LYS A 454 6.30 -19.15 2.42
N GLU A 455 6.43 -20.43 2.76
CA GLU A 455 7.00 -21.44 1.89
C GLU A 455 6.08 -22.64 1.82
N PHE A 456 6.06 -23.28 0.69
CA PHE A 456 5.23 -24.45 0.41
C PHE A 456 5.94 -25.38 -0.57
N HIS A 457 5.84 -26.67 -0.33
CA HIS A 457 6.36 -27.71 -1.21
C HIS A 457 5.23 -28.65 -1.59
N VAL A 458 5.13 -29.00 -2.85
CA VAL A 458 4.12 -29.90 -3.40
C VAL A 458 4.77 -30.83 -4.40
N GLU A 459 4.35 -32.08 -4.40
CA GLU A 459 4.69 -33.06 -5.43
C GLU A 459 3.61 -33.03 -6.52
N ILE A 460 4.02 -32.82 -7.77
CA ILE A 460 3.16 -32.78 -8.95
C ILE A 460 3.70 -33.80 -9.94
N ASP A 461 3.00 -34.96 -10.07
CA ASP A 461 3.37 -36.05 -10.99
C ASP A 461 4.85 -36.48 -10.88
N GLY A 462 5.33 -36.66 -9.64
CA GLY A 462 6.71 -37.03 -9.34
C GLY A 462 7.74 -35.89 -9.37
N LEU A 463 7.31 -34.66 -9.65
CA LEU A 463 8.13 -33.45 -9.58
C LEU A 463 7.91 -32.74 -8.24
N GLU A 464 8.96 -32.57 -7.46
CA GLU A 464 8.91 -31.73 -6.26
C GLU A 464 9.01 -30.25 -6.65
N VAL A 465 7.97 -29.47 -6.37
CA VAL A 465 7.89 -28.05 -6.67
C VAL A 465 7.83 -27.27 -5.35
N GLY A 466 8.92 -26.55 -5.07
CA GLY A 466 8.96 -25.61 -3.94
C GLY A 466 8.55 -24.21 -4.39
N ALA A 467 7.72 -23.56 -3.61
CA ALA A 467 7.28 -22.21 -3.85
C ALA A 467 7.36 -21.34 -2.59
N ALA A 468 7.61 -20.05 -2.76
CA ALA A 468 7.65 -19.09 -1.67
C ALA A 468 6.86 -17.82 -2.03
N ALA A 469 6.29 -17.16 -1.01
CA ALA A 469 5.73 -15.82 -1.15
C ALA A 469 6.40 -14.87 -0.16
N ALA A 470 6.95 -13.76 -0.67
CA ALA A 470 7.49 -12.68 0.13
C ALA A 470 6.57 -11.45 0.07
N SER A 471 6.28 -10.90 1.23
CA SER A 471 5.43 -9.72 1.43
C SER A 471 6.24 -8.61 2.10
N GLY A 472 6.44 -7.49 1.40
CA GLY A 472 7.41 -6.45 1.73
C GLY A 472 8.80 -6.74 1.15
N LEU A 473 9.46 -5.71 0.63
CA LEU A 473 10.71 -5.89 -0.13
C LEU A 473 11.92 -6.28 0.74
N ALA A 474 11.91 -5.96 2.04
CA ALA A 474 12.94 -6.48 2.96
C ALA A 474 12.88 -8.03 3.07
N ASN A 475 11.67 -8.61 3.06
CA ASN A 475 11.48 -10.05 3.01
C ASN A 475 11.89 -10.64 1.66
N ALA A 476 11.58 -9.94 0.56
CA ALA A 476 12.05 -10.31 -0.77
C ALA A 476 13.59 -10.36 -0.81
N ARG A 477 14.27 -9.35 -0.26
CA ARG A 477 15.74 -9.31 -0.12
C ARG A 477 16.25 -10.56 0.59
N THR A 478 15.64 -10.94 1.71
CA THR A 478 16.03 -12.13 2.49
C THR A 478 15.95 -13.42 1.66
N LEU A 479 14.88 -13.62 0.87
CA LEU A 479 14.75 -14.79 -0.02
C LEU A 479 15.77 -14.76 -1.17
N LEU A 480 15.95 -13.61 -1.82
CA LEU A 480 16.89 -13.49 -2.93
C LEU A 480 18.33 -13.73 -2.48
N ASP A 481 18.73 -13.24 -1.30
CA ASP A 481 20.06 -13.48 -0.74
C ASP A 481 20.29 -14.98 -0.44
N GLN A 482 19.25 -15.71 0.01
CA GLN A 482 19.32 -17.17 0.15
C GLN A 482 19.47 -17.89 -1.19
N VAL A 483 18.73 -17.48 -2.22
CA VAL A 483 18.85 -18.04 -3.58
C VAL A 483 20.24 -17.76 -4.15
N ARG A 484 20.75 -16.53 -3.98
CA ARG A 484 22.10 -16.12 -4.38
C ARG A 484 23.18 -16.93 -3.65
N ALA A 485 22.95 -17.27 -2.38
CA ALA A 485 23.81 -18.12 -1.58
C ALA A 485 23.76 -19.61 -1.93
N GLY A 486 22.95 -20.00 -2.92
CA GLY A 486 22.92 -21.37 -3.43
C GLY A 486 21.68 -22.18 -3.06
N ARG A 487 20.64 -21.59 -2.49
CA ARG A 487 19.35 -22.26 -2.26
C ARG A 487 18.72 -22.67 -3.59
N ARG A 488 18.25 -23.94 -3.73
CA ARG A 488 17.73 -24.52 -5.00
C ARG A 488 16.39 -25.24 -4.86
N ASP A 489 15.83 -25.32 -3.67
CA ASP A 489 14.58 -26.04 -3.37
C ASP A 489 13.33 -25.26 -3.80
N LEU A 490 13.47 -23.98 -4.24
CA LEU A 490 12.38 -23.15 -4.71
C LEU A 490 12.40 -23.05 -6.23
N GLN A 491 11.26 -23.35 -6.88
CA GLN A 491 11.05 -23.19 -8.32
C GLN A 491 10.24 -21.94 -8.65
N PHE A 492 9.41 -21.48 -7.71
CA PHE A 492 8.54 -20.31 -7.91
C PHE A 492 8.55 -19.39 -6.71
N ILE A 493 8.69 -18.08 -6.92
CA ILE A 493 8.64 -17.07 -5.83
C ILE A 493 7.71 -15.94 -6.21
N GLU A 494 6.62 -15.80 -5.44
CA GLU A 494 5.76 -14.62 -5.47
C GLU A 494 6.38 -13.48 -4.66
N ILE A 495 6.49 -12.28 -5.24
CA ILE A 495 6.96 -11.10 -4.52
C ILE A 495 5.91 -9.99 -4.56
N MET A 496 5.37 -9.68 -3.39
CA MET A 496 4.48 -8.55 -3.15
C MET A 496 5.24 -7.41 -2.51
N THR A 497 5.28 -6.25 -3.18
CA THR A 497 5.93 -5.04 -2.63
C THR A 497 5.33 -4.61 -1.30
N CYS A 498 4.01 -4.71 -1.16
CA CYS A 498 3.29 -4.22 0.02
C CYS A 498 3.13 -5.32 1.08
N PRO A 499 3.32 -5.03 2.39
CA PRO A 499 3.05 -5.98 3.47
C PRO A 499 1.59 -6.46 3.45
N GLY A 500 1.37 -7.77 3.34
CA GLY A 500 0.04 -8.37 3.23
C GLY A 500 -0.56 -8.40 1.83
N GLY A 501 0.05 -7.74 0.83
CA GLY A 501 -0.42 -7.69 -0.55
C GLY A 501 -1.12 -6.39 -0.94
N CYS A 502 -1.88 -6.41 -2.03
CA CYS A 502 -2.55 -5.25 -2.61
C CYS A 502 -3.64 -4.65 -1.70
N ILE A 503 -4.22 -5.44 -0.79
CA ILE A 503 -5.17 -4.96 0.24
C ILE A 503 -4.56 -3.90 1.16
N ASN A 504 -3.23 -3.83 1.25
CA ASN A 504 -2.46 -2.82 1.98
C ASN A 504 -1.55 -2.01 1.03
N GLY A 505 -1.96 -1.85 -0.21
CA GLY A 505 -1.24 -1.10 -1.23
C GLY A 505 -1.11 0.38 -0.91
N GLY A 506 -0.07 1.04 -1.44
CA GLY A 506 0.20 2.47 -1.19
C GLY A 506 -0.90 3.43 -1.63
N GLY A 507 -1.85 2.98 -2.47
CA GLY A 507 -3.03 3.71 -2.91
C GLY A 507 -4.31 3.48 -2.08
N GLN A 508 -4.25 2.63 -1.06
CA GLN A 508 -5.39 2.28 -0.20
C GLN A 508 -5.74 3.40 0.80
N PRO A 509 -6.94 3.36 1.42
CA PRO A 509 -7.36 4.34 2.42
C PRO A 509 -6.34 4.52 3.54
N ILE A 510 -6.14 5.78 3.97
CA ILE A 510 -5.18 6.16 4.99
C ILE A 510 -5.80 6.04 6.39
N GLY A 511 -4.99 5.60 7.36
CA GLY A 511 -5.43 5.46 8.76
C GLY A 511 -6.04 4.11 9.08
N ALA A 512 -6.07 3.17 8.13
CA ALA A 512 -6.45 1.79 8.39
C ALA A 512 -5.47 1.14 9.38
N ASP A 513 -6.00 0.58 10.45
CA ASP A 513 -5.24 -0.27 11.36
C ASP A 513 -5.13 -1.71 10.82
N LEU A 514 -4.36 -2.55 11.49
CA LEU A 514 -4.22 -3.96 11.08
C LEU A 514 -5.54 -4.73 11.08
N LYS A 515 -6.53 -4.33 11.89
CA LYS A 515 -7.86 -4.98 11.91
C LYS A 515 -8.63 -4.63 10.62
N ALA A 516 -8.59 -3.36 10.20
CA ALA A 516 -9.21 -2.93 8.95
C ALA A 516 -8.55 -3.62 7.74
N VAL A 517 -7.21 -3.70 7.72
CA VAL A 517 -6.50 -4.39 6.63
C VAL A 517 -6.81 -5.89 6.60
N ARG A 518 -6.96 -6.55 7.76
CA ARG A 518 -7.40 -7.95 7.83
C ARG A 518 -8.82 -8.15 7.31
N ALA A 519 -9.74 -7.24 7.68
CA ALA A 519 -11.12 -7.29 7.19
C ALA A 519 -11.23 -7.20 5.65
N ARG A 520 -10.29 -6.53 4.99
CA ARG A 520 -10.22 -6.50 3.51
C ARG A 520 -9.79 -7.84 2.90
N MET A 521 -9.23 -8.75 3.69
CA MET A 521 -8.77 -10.07 3.24
C MET A 521 -9.86 -11.13 3.39
N GLU A 522 -10.77 -10.98 4.35
CA GLU A 522 -11.90 -11.86 4.64
C GLU A 522 -13.01 -11.69 3.61
#